data_2bdcf297ea8b8d8771ae2a81f2be0383
#
_entry.id   2bdcf297ea8b8d8771ae2a81f2be0383
#
_cell.length_a   1.000
_cell.length_b   1.000
_cell.length_c   1.000
_cell.angle_alpha   90.00
_cell.angle_beta   90.00
_cell.angle_gamma   90.00
#
_symmetry.space_group_name_H-M   'P 1'
#
loop_
_entity.id
_entity.type
_entity.pdbx_description
1 polymer ?
#
loop_
_entity_poly.entity_id
_entity_poly.type
_entity_poly.pdbx_seq_one_letter_code
_entity_poly.pdbx_strand_id
1 'polypeptide(L)'
;GLTLCALRGASARAAETLEDRVHAAARALRTGAKAVYLYWGEVDHTGHNKGWLSEAWVSELEQLDAGMRLLARSVPKGTLIVLTADHGMVDVTERIDVGSVPGLLDGVDLVSGEERLLHLYTHDGEAVAARWQEEFGERSLVLTKQQAIDSGLFGSVSEHAAGVMGDVLVMQSGALSLID
;
A
#
# COMPACT_ATOMS: atom_id res chain seq x y z
N GLY A 1 13.23 -2.21 14.15
CA GLY A 1 12.53 -2.40 12.88
C GLY A 1 12.17 -1.05 12.26
N LEU A 2 11.76 -1.06 10.99
CA LEU A 2 11.41 0.15 10.20
C LEU A 2 10.41 1.08 10.89
N THR A 3 9.38 0.51 11.52
CA THR A 3 8.37 1.28 12.27
C THR A 3 8.97 2.18 13.35
N LEU A 4 9.98 1.70 14.08
CA LEU A 4 10.67 2.50 15.11
C LEU A 4 11.48 3.64 14.50
N CYS A 5 12.06 3.43 13.31
CA CYS A 5 12.77 4.48 12.59
C CYS A 5 11.80 5.54 12.06
N ALA A 6 10.64 5.13 11.54
CA ALA A 6 9.61 6.02 11.01
C ALA A 6 8.92 6.82 12.11
N LEU A 7 8.62 6.19 13.24
CA LEU A 7 7.93 6.81 14.39
C LEU A 7 8.95 7.33 15.42
N ARG A 8 9.82 8.23 14.99
CA ARG A 8 10.88 8.83 15.82
C ARG A 8 10.33 9.39 17.14
N GLY A 9 10.94 8.99 18.25
CA GLY A 9 10.52 9.41 19.59
C GLY A 9 9.35 8.64 20.19
N ALA A 10 8.74 7.71 19.44
CA ALA A 10 7.72 6.83 19.98
C ALA A 10 8.32 5.71 20.86
N SER A 11 7.60 5.35 21.92
CA SER A 11 7.93 4.20 22.75
C SER A 11 7.23 2.95 22.22
N ALA A 12 8.00 1.98 21.72
CA ALA A 12 7.43 0.72 21.24
C ALA A 12 7.11 -0.22 22.42
N ARG A 13 6.01 -0.93 22.30
CA ARG A 13 5.59 -1.98 23.22
C ARG A 13 5.27 -3.23 22.40
N ALA A 14 5.96 -4.32 22.70
CA ALA A 14 5.68 -5.62 22.10
C ALA A 14 4.42 -6.23 22.75
N ALA A 15 3.54 -6.78 21.92
CA ALA A 15 2.39 -7.58 22.34
C ALA A 15 2.07 -8.54 21.20
N GLU A 16 1.78 -9.79 21.51
CA GLU A 16 1.63 -10.85 20.51
C GLU A 16 0.21 -10.89 19.94
N THR A 17 -0.79 -10.95 20.81
CA THR A 17 -2.19 -11.04 20.38
C THR A 17 -2.82 -9.68 20.16
N LEU A 18 -3.89 -9.61 19.37
CA LEU A 18 -4.67 -8.40 19.18
C LEU A 18 -5.22 -7.88 20.51
N GLU A 19 -5.70 -8.77 21.37
CA GLU A 19 -6.21 -8.43 22.69
C GLU A 19 -5.13 -7.79 23.57
N ASP A 20 -3.93 -8.35 23.60
CA ASP A 20 -2.81 -7.77 24.35
C ASP A 20 -2.41 -6.38 23.82
N ARG A 21 -2.44 -6.20 22.48
CA ARG A 21 -2.19 -4.89 21.84
C ARG A 21 -3.25 -3.88 22.24
N VAL A 22 -4.52 -4.27 22.23
CA VAL A 22 -5.63 -3.42 22.69
C VAL A 22 -5.45 -3.00 24.15
N HIS A 23 -5.14 -3.95 25.02
CA HIS A 23 -4.90 -3.65 26.44
C HIS A 23 -3.67 -2.75 26.67
N ALA A 24 -2.59 -2.97 25.92
CA ALA A 24 -1.39 -2.13 25.97
C ALA A 24 -1.71 -0.70 25.51
N ALA A 25 -2.46 -0.54 24.41
CA ALA A 25 -2.90 0.76 23.89
C ALA A 25 -3.76 1.51 24.89
N ALA A 26 -4.79 0.85 25.43
CA ALA A 26 -5.67 1.44 26.43
C ALA A 26 -4.92 1.84 27.71
N ARG A 27 -3.94 1.04 28.14
CA ARG A 27 -3.09 1.36 29.28
C ARG A 27 -2.22 2.59 28.99
N ALA A 28 -1.59 2.66 27.82
CA ALA A 28 -0.76 3.80 27.43
C ALA A 28 -1.56 5.10 27.47
N LEU A 29 -2.77 5.13 26.90
CA LEU A 29 -3.67 6.29 26.93
C LEU A 29 -4.07 6.69 28.35
N ARG A 30 -4.40 5.71 29.22
CA ARG A 30 -4.71 5.99 30.63
C ARG A 30 -3.52 6.52 31.44
N THR A 31 -2.31 6.21 31.05
CA THR A 31 -1.07 6.66 31.71
C THR A 31 -0.47 7.91 31.07
N GLY A 32 -1.19 8.59 30.19
CA GLY A 32 -0.84 9.92 29.70
C GLY A 32 -0.31 9.99 28.28
N ALA A 33 -0.26 8.89 27.52
CA ALA A 33 0.03 8.96 26.09
C ALA A 33 -1.04 9.79 25.38
N LYS A 34 -0.61 10.70 24.51
CA LYS A 34 -1.52 11.57 23.72
C LYS A 34 -1.97 10.93 22.43
N ALA A 35 -1.16 10.01 21.88
CA ALA A 35 -1.46 9.22 20.69
C ALA A 35 -0.89 7.81 20.85
N VAL A 36 -1.56 6.84 20.27
CA VAL A 36 -1.09 5.46 20.17
C VAL A 36 -1.30 4.99 18.74
N TYR A 37 -0.27 4.44 18.14
CA TYR A 37 -0.35 3.71 16.89
C TYR A 37 -0.40 2.21 17.20
N LEU A 38 -1.55 1.58 16.92
CA LEU A 38 -1.74 0.14 17.07
C LEU A 38 -1.72 -0.48 15.67
N TYR A 39 -0.80 -1.38 15.42
CA TYR A 39 -0.67 -2.10 14.15
C TYR A 39 -1.18 -3.53 14.30
N TRP A 40 -1.89 -4.01 13.29
CA TRP A 40 -2.30 -5.41 13.15
C TRP A 40 -2.14 -5.83 11.69
N GLY A 41 -1.29 -6.83 11.42
CA GLY A 41 -0.90 -7.26 10.07
C GLY A 41 -1.58 -8.53 9.59
N GLU A 42 -2.36 -9.23 10.42
CA GLU A 42 -2.87 -10.56 10.07
C GLU A 42 -3.90 -10.53 8.94
N VAL A 43 -4.69 -9.46 8.85
CA VAL A 43 -5.65 -9.28 7.74
C VAL A 43 -4.91 -9.18 6.41
N ASP A 44 -3.85 -8.38 6.35
CA ASP A 44 -3.00 -8.23 5.17
C ASP A 44 -2.29 -9.54 4.83
N HIS A 45 -1.61 -10.14 5.81
CA HIS A 45 -0.91 -11.40 5.63
C HIS A 45 -1.81 -12.54 5.13
N THR A 46 -3.02 -12.65 5.68
CA THR A 46 -3.98 -13.68 5.27
C THR A 46 -4.51 -13.39 3.86
N GLY A 47 -4.77 -12.13 3.53
CA GLY A 47 -5.18 -11.68 2.20
C GLY A 47 -4.15 -12.07 1.13
N HIS A 48 -2.88 -11.77 1.35
CA HIS A 48 -1.80 -12.16 0.44
C HIS A 48 -1.65 -13.66 0.23
N ASN A 49 -1.88 -14.46 1.27
CA ASN A 49 -1.66 -15.92 1.22
C ASN A 49 -2.89 -16.73 0.80
N LYS A 50 -4.09 -16.21 1.04
CA LYS A 50 -5.35 -16.97 0.87
C LYS A 50 -6.36 -16.30 -0.06
N GLY A 51 -6.12 -15.04 -0.44
CA GLY A 51 -7.07 -14.20 -1.15
C GLY A 51 -8.08 -13.52 -0.23
N TRP A 52 -8.52 -12.35 -0.66
CA TRP A 52 -9.40 -11.48 0.15
C TRP A 52 -10.86 -11.96 0.24
N LEU A 53 -11.27 -12.92 -0.62
CA LEU A 53 -12.59 -13.56 -0.58
C LEU A 53 -12.58 -14.89 0.18
N SER A 54 -11.45 -15.33 0.75
CA SER A 54 -11.35 -16.59 1.47
C SER A 54 -12.05 -16.54 2.82
N GLU A 55 -12.56 -17.70 3.28
CA GLU A 55 -13.12 -17.83 4.63
C GLU A 55 -12.10 -17.47 5.72
N ALA A 56 -10.81 -17.77 5.49
CA ALA A 56 -9.74 -17.41 6.40
C ALA A 56 -9.61 -15.89 6.54
N TRP A 57 -9.69 -15.15 5.43
CA TRP A 57 -9.60 -13.68 5.46
C TRP A 57 -10.83 -13.05 6.14
N VAL A 58 -12.01 -13.57 5.86
CA VAL A 58 -13.25 -13.16 6.56
C VAL A 58 -13.14 -13.37 8.06
N SER A 59 -12.59 -14.53 8.49
CA SER A 59 -12.35 -14.82 9.91
C SER A 59 -11.38 -13.80 10.55
N GLU A 60 -10.32 -13.39 9.85
CA GLU A 60 -9.41 -12.35 10.34
C GLU A 60 -10.10 -10.98 10.49
N LEU A 61 -10.99 -10.62 9.56
CA LEU A 61 -11.81 -9.40 9.70
C LEU A 61 -12.74 -9.46 10.90
N GLU A 62 -13.37 -10.61 11.17
CA GLU A 62 -14.23 -10.80 12.33
C GLU A 62 -13.44 -10.67 13.64
N GLN A 63 -12.21 -11.19 13.68
CA GLN A 63 -11.30 -11.04 14.82
C GLN A 63 -10.90 -9.57 15.00
N LEU A 64 -10.57 -8.88 13.92
CA LEU A 64 -10.27 -7.45 13.96
C LEU A 64 -11.48 -6.64 14.48
N ASP A 65 -12.68 -6.91 13.99
CA ASP A 65 -13.91 -6.24 14.45
C ASP A 65 -14.14 -6.47 15.96
N ALA A 66 -13.94 -7.70 16.44
CA ALA A 66 -14.03 -8.01 17.87
C ALA A 66 -12.98 -7.23 18.68
N GLY A 67 -11.73 -7.14 18.17
CA GLY A 67 -10.67 -6.33 18.76
C GLY A 67 -10.99 -4.85 18.79
N MET A 68 -11.58 -4.32 17.72
CA MET A 68 -12.02 -2.92 17.67
C MET A 68 -13.14 -2.61 18.67
N ARG A 69 -14.10 -3.51 18.86
CA ARG A 69 -15.13 -3.39 19.91
C ARG A 69 -14.50 -3.40 21.31
N LEU A 70 -13.51 -4.25 21.54
CA LEU A 70 -12.77 -4.28 22.80
C LEU A 70 -11.99 -2.97 23.00
N LEU A 71 -11.32 -2.46 21.98
CA LEU A 71 -10.60 -1.19 22.02
C LEU A 71 -11.53 -0.04 22.40
N ALA A 72 -12.66 0.09 21.72
CA ALA A 72 -13.63 1.16 21.96
C ALA A 72 -14.17 1.19 23.40
N ARG A 73 -14.29 0.02 24.03
CA ARG A 73 -14.72 -0.09 25.44
C ARG A 73 -13.58 0.13 26.44
N SER A 74 -12.33 -0.06 26.02
CA SER A 74 -11.16 -0.07 26.90
C SER A 74 -10.45 1.26 26.98
N VAL A 75 -10.58 2.13 25.98
CA VAL A 75 -9.93 3.45 25.95
C VAL A 75 -10.66 4.47 26.80
N PRO A 76 -10.00 5.55 27.25
CA PRO A 76 -10.66 6.64 27.98
C PRO A 76 -11.80 7.28 27.18
N LYS A 77 -12.82 7.72 27.86
CA LYS A 77 -13.94 8.46 27.22
C LYS A 77 -13.42 9.71 26.49
N GLY A 78 -13.87 9.90 25.27
CA GLY A 78 -13.44 11.01 24.41
C GLY A 78 -12.19 10.70 23.56
N THR A 79 -11.68 9.47 23.61
CA THR A 79 -10.62 9.04 22.68
C THR A 79 -11.17 8.98 21.26
N LEU A 80 -10.51 9.63 20.31
CA LEU A 80 -10.74 9.43 18.88
C LEU A 80 -10.03 8.15 18.43
N ILE A 81 -10.74 7.26 17.77
CA ILE A 81 -10.18 6.06 17.12
C ILE A 81 -10.27 6.27 15.62
N VAL A 82 -9.13 6.16 14.93
CA VAL A 82 -9.03 6.19 13.48
C VAL A 82 -8.54 4.81 13.03
N LEU A 83 -9.35 4.13 12.23
CA LEU A 83 -8.99 2.86 11.59
C LEU A 83 -8.66 3.15 10.13
N THR A 84 -7.50 2.71 9.67
CA THR A 84 -7.06 2.86 8.30
C THR A 84 -6.26 1.64 7.85
N ALA A 85 -6.21 1.42 6.56
CA ALA A 85 -5.28 0.50 5.92
C ALA A 85 -4.31 1.31 5.03
N ASP A 86 -3.17 0.73 4.69
CA ASP A 86 -2.18 1.31 3.79
C ASP A 86 -2.57 1.12 2.32
N HIS A 87 -3.28 0.04 1.99
CA HIS A 87 -3.82 -0.24 0.66
C HIS A 87 -5.07 -1.14 0.74
N GLY A 88 -5.68 -1.38 -0.41
CA GLY A 88 -6.71 -2.40 -0.60
C GLY A 88 -6.11 -3.76 -0.93
N MET A 89 -6.97 -4.70 -1.36
CA MET A 89 -6.56 -6.06 -1.75
C MET A 89 -7.25 -6.45 -3.06
N VAL A 90 -6.51 -7.10 -3.94
CA VAL A 90 -7.00 -7.65 -5.20
C VAL A 90 -6.46 -9.07 -5.36
N ASP A 91 -7.32 -10.02 -5.69
CA ASP A 91 -6.88 -11.35 -6.10
C ASP A 91 -6.37 -11.28 -7.55
N VAL A 92 -5.06 -11.38 -7.71
CA VAL A 92 -4.40 -11.36 -9.02
C VAL A 92 -4.67 -12.69 -9.74
N THR A 93 -5.23 -12.62 -10.94
CA THR A 93 -5.50 -13.78 -11.79
C THR A 93 -4.68 -13.81 -13.07
N GLU A 94 -4.06 -12.68 -13.44
CA GLU A 94 -3.19 -12.54 -14.59
C GLU A 94 -1.87 -11.90 -14.19
N ARG A 95 -0.76 -12.56 -14.50
CA ARG A 95 0.60 -12.09 -14.21
C ARG A 95 1.42 -12.06 -15.47
N ILE A 96 1.99 -10.93 -15.82
CA ILE A 96 2.83 -10.74 -17.00
C ILE A 96 4.22 -10.30 -16.55
N ASP A 97 5.22 -11.07 -16.95
CA ASP A 97 6.63 -10.69 -16.85
C ASP A 97 6.94 -9.71 -17.99
N VAL A 98 7.20 -8.45 -17.64
CA VAL A 98 7.45 -7.39 -18.63
C VAL A 98 8.74 -7.61 -19.41
N GLY A 99 9.72 -8.29 -18.81
CA GLY A 99 10.96 -8.71 -19.50
C GLY A 99 10.71 -9.74 -20.59
N SER A 100 9.60 -10.49 -20.53
CA SER A 100 9.23 -11.45 -21.55
C SER A 100 8.52 -10.85 -22.77
N VAL A 101 8.09 -9.58 -22.71
CA VAL A 101 7.39 -8.89 -23.79
C VAL A 101 8.40 -8.23 -24.73
N PRO A 102 8.51 -8.66 -26.00
CA PRO A 102 9.54 -8.15 -26.91
C PRO A 102 9.45 -6.63 -27.12
N GLY A 103 10.55 -5.92 -26.89
CA GLY A 103 10.67 -4.48 -27.12
C GLY A 103 9.99 -3.59 -26.07
N LEU A 104 9.26 -4.15 -25.12
CA LEU A 104 8.53 -3.35 -24.11
C LEU A 104 9.48 -2.52 -23.26
N LEU A 105 10.63 -3.08 -22.88
CA LEU A 105 11.65 -2.43 -22.06
C LEU A 105 12.67 -1.60 -22.86
N ASP A 106 12.52 -1.46 -24.18
CA ASP A 106 13.43 -0.65 -24.98
C ASP A 106 13.46 0.81 -24.48
N GLY A 107 14.64 1.32 -24.11
CA GLY A 107 14.80 2.67 -23.57
C GLY A 107 14.34 2.86 -22.12
N VAL A 108 13.98 1.79 -21.41
CA VAL A 108 13.74 1.80 -19.97
C VAL A 108 15.05 1.49 -19.24
N ASP A 109 15.51 2.39 -18.39
CA ASP A 109 16.76 2.25 -17.64
C ASP A 109 16.57 1.44 -16.36
N LEU A 110 15.39 1.58 -15.73
CA LEU A 110 15.03 0.89 -14.49
C LEU A 110 13.52 0.74 -14.39
N VAL A 111 13.07 -0.44 -13.97
CA VAL A 111 11.72 -0.71 -13.50
C VAL A 111 11.75 -0.77 -11.98
N SER A 112 10.77 -0.17 -11.31
CA SER A 112 10.65 -0.17 -9.86
C SER A 112 9.18 -0.06 -9.46
N GLY A 113 8.89 -0.08 -8.16
CA GLY A 113 7.53 0.04 -7.63
C GLY A 113 6.96 -1.30 -7.21
N GLU A 114 5.67 -1.44 -7.33
CA GLU A 114 4.91 -2.63 -6.95
C GLU A 114 4.23 -3.24 -8.17
N GLU A 115 3.93 -4.53 -8.13
CA GLU A 115 3.30 -5.28 -9.25
C GLU A 115 2.02 -4.62 -9.80
N ARG A 116 1.39 -3.75 -9.02
CA ARG A 116 0.15 -3.02 -9.37
C ARG A 116 0.37 -1.56 -9.74
N LEU A 117 1.58 -1.03 -9.52
CA LEU A 117 2.01 0.31 -9.90
C LEU A 117 3.50 0.29 -10.17
N LEU A 118 3.89 0.22 -11.43
CA LEU A 118 5.28 0.33 -11.84
C LEU A 118 5.69 1.78 -12.06
N HIS A 119 6.91 2.10 -11.66
CA HIS A 119 7.64 3.30 -12.01
C HIS A 119 8.72 2.93 -13.02
N LEU A 120 8.65 3.52 -14.21
CA LEU A 120 9.66 3.33 -15.24
C LEU A 120 10.54 4.58 -15.30
N TYR A 121 11.83 4.38 -15.24
CA TYR A 121 12.82 5.45 -15.38
C TYR A 121 13.40 5.39 -16.77
N THR A 122 13.39 6.53 -17.48
CA THR A 122 13.78 6.60 -18.89
C THR A 122 14.13 8.03 -19.28
N HIS A 123 14.89 8.19 -20.35
CA HIS A 123 15.18 9.48 -20.94
C HIS A 123 14.12 9.93 -21.98
N ASP A 124 13.20 9.04 -22.39
CA ASP A 124 12.13 9.34 -23.35
C ASP A 124 10.78 8.82 -22.83
N GLY A 125 10.22 9.53 -21.83
CA GLY A 125 8.98 9.15 -21.18
C GLY A 125 7.78 9.10 -22.13
N GLU A 126 7.70 9.96 -23.13
CA GLU A 126 6.57 9.97 -24.08
C GLU A 126 6.57 8.72 -24.97
N ALA A 127 7.74 8.34 -25.53
CA ALA A 127 7.84 7.15 -26.37
C ALA A 127 7.59 5.86 -25.57
N VAL A 128 8.13 5.78 -24.34
CA VAL A 128 7.90 4.63 -23.44
C VAL A 128 6.44 4.56 -23.04
N ALA A 129 5.83 5.67 -22.63
CA ALA A 129 4.41 5.70 -22.25
C ALA A 129 3.50 5.28 -23.41
N ALA A 130 3.74 5.76 -24.61
CA ALA A 130 2.96 5.39 -25.81
C ALA A 130 3.04 3.89 -26.10
N ARG A 131 4.24 3.29 -26.04
CA ARG A 131 4.46 1.86 -26.26
C ARG A 131 3.76 1.01 -25.20
N TRP A 132 3.86 1.37 -23.94
CA TRP A 132 3.20 0.66 -22.85
C TRP A 132 1.68 0.80 -22.90
N GLN A 133 1.17 1.96 -23.31
CA GLN A 133 -0.26 2.16 -23.53
C GLN A 133 -0.78 1.32 -24.71
N GLU A 134 0.01 1.18 -25.78
CA GLU A 134 -0.33 0.31 -26.93
C GLU A 134 -0.39 -1.17 -26.50
N GLU A 135 0.57 -1.64 -25.70
CA GLU A 135 0.65 -3.04 -25.25
C GLU A 135 -0.50 -3.40 -24.30
N PHE A 136 -0.76 -2.56 -23.29
CA PHE A 136 -1.71 -2.91 -22.24
C PHE A 136 -3.12 -2.34 -22.45
N GLY A 137 -3.29 -1.30 -23.27
CA GLY A 137 -4.60 -0.72 -23.59
C GLY A 137 -5.36 -0.29 -22.34
N GLU A 138 -6.61 -0.72 -22.22
CA GLU A 138 -7.48 -0.40 -21.07
C GLU A 138 -7.13 -1.23 -19.81
N ARG A 139 -6.22 -2.19 -19.92
CA ARG A 139 -5.78 -3.02 -18.77
C ARG A 139 -4.86 -2.26 -17.83
N SER A 140 -4.29 -1.15 -18.28
CA SER A 140 -3.43 -0.29 -17.45
C SER A 140 -3.66 1.18 -17.77
N LEU A 141 -3.63 2.01 -16.75
CA LEU A 141 -3.51 3.46 -16.91
C LEU A 141 -2.02 3.81 -16.98
N VAL A 142 -1.57 4.27 -18.15
CA VAL A 142 -0.19 4.68 -18.38
C VAL A 142 -0.13 6.20 -18.43
N LEU A 143 0.69 6.80 -17.58
CA LEU A 143 0.86 8.25 -17.50
C LEU A 143 2.35 8.60 -17.49
N THR A 144 2.73 9.64 -18.22
CA THR A 144 4.02 10.26 -17.93
C THR A 144 3.99 10.93 -16.54
N LYS A 145 5.16 11.16 -15.95
CA LYS A 145 5.30 11.85 -14.66
C LYS A 145 4.49 13.14 -14.60
N GLN A 146 4.59 13.95 -15.65
CA GLN A 146 3.88 15.23 -15.70
C GLN A 146 2.37 15.05 -15.73
N GLN A 147 1.87 14.11 -16.55
CA GLN A 147 0.44 13.77 -16.60
C GLN A 147 -0.06 13.28 -15.25
N ALA A 148 0.71 12.44 -14.56
CA ALA A 148 0.36 11.92 -13.23
C ALA A 148 0.28 13.03 -12.17
N ILE A 149 1.21 13.97 -12.20
CA ILE A 149 1.19 15.15 -11.31
C ILE A 149 0.00 16.06 -11.63
N ASP A 150 -0.23 16.37 -12.90
CA ASP A 150 -1.28 17.30 -13.34
C ASP A 150 -2.68 16.71 -13.12
N SER A 151 -2.81 15.38 -13.12
CA SER A 151 -4.08 14.69 -12.81
C SER A 151 -4.54 14.86 -11.37
N GLY A 152 -3.63 15.26 -10.45
CA GLY A 152 -3.92 15.40 -9.04
C GLY A 152 -4.00 14.07 -8.26
N LEU A 153 -3.65 12.94 -8.87
CA LEU A 153 -3.68 11.60 -8.23
C LEU A 153 -2.86 11.55 -6.93
N PHE A 154 -1.77 12.32 -6.88
CA PHE A 154 -0.87 12.36 -5.72
C PHE A 154 -1.06 13.62 -4.86
N GLY A 155 -2.11 14.42 -5.11
CA GLY A 155 -2.31 15.70 -4.44
C GLY A 155 -1.16 16.66 -4.74
N SER A 156 -0.71 17.43 -3.73
CA SER A 156 0.43 18.33 -3.88
C SER A 156 1.75 17.55 -3.86
N VAL A 157 2.44 17.53 -4.98
CA VAL A 157 3.74 16.85 -5.14
C VAL A 157 4.87 17.85 -4.87
N SER A 158 5.75 17.54 -3.90
CA SER A 158 6.94 18.33 -3.64
C SER A 158 8.03 18.08 -4.69
N GLU A 159 8.97 18.99 -4.84
CA GLU A 159 10.12 18.83 -5.74
C GLU A 159 10.91 17.55 -5.42
N HIS A 160 11.09 17.22 -4.13
CA HIS A 160 11.74 15.99 -3.71
C HIS A 160 10.95 14.74 -4.15
N ALA A 161 9.63 14.75 -3.96
CA ALA A 161 8.79 13.62 -4.38
C ALA A 161 8.80 13.45 -5.91
N ALA A 162 8.68 14.54 -6.66
CA ALA A 162 8.80 14.51 -8.12
C ALA A 162 10.17 13.98 -8.59
N GLY A 163 11.23 14.29 -7.85
CA GLY A 163 12.59 13.83 -8.15
C GLY A 163 12.81 12.33 -7.99
N VAL A 164 11.97 11.65 -7.21
CA VAL A 164 12.05 10.18 -7.00
C VAL A 164 10.95 9.41 -7.72
N MET A 165 9.99 10.08 -8.36
CA MET A 165 8.98 9.42 -9.20
C MET A 165 9.63 8.93 -10.50
N GLY A 166 9.13 7.78 -10.99
CA GLY A 166 9.44 7.31 -12.35
C GLY A 166 8.97 8.29 -13.41
N ASP A 167 9.63 8.29 -14.56
CA ASP A 167 9.28 9.15 -15.69
C ASP A 167 7.97 8.72 -16.38
N VAL A 168 7.63 7.42 -16.24
CA VAL A 168 6.33 6.85 -16.61
C VAL A 168 5.80 6.02 -15.45
N LEU A 169 4.50 6.14 -15.19
CA LEU A 169 3.78 5.34 -14.20
C LEU A 169 2.79 4.45 -14.92
N VAL A 170 2.77 3.17 -14.54
CA VAL A 170 1.88 2.16 -15.11
C VAL A 170 1.05 1.53 -14.00
N MET A 171 -0.23 1.86 -13.96
CA MET A 171 -1.18 1.42 -12.93
C MET A 171 -2.12 0.37 -13.50
N GLN A 172 -2.07 -0.84 -12.96
CA GLN A 172 -2.84 -1.97 -13.47
C GLN A 172 -4.31 -1.90 -13.03
N SER A 173 -5.21 -2.18 -13.97
CA SER A 173 -6.65 -2.33 -13.74
C SER A 173 -7.02 -3.79 -13.43
N GLY A 174 -8.20 -4.00 -12.87
CA GLY A 174 -8.73 -5.35 -12.64
C GLY A 174 -7.79 -6.24 -11.82
N ALA A 175 -7.58 -7.45 -12.28
CA ALA A 175 -6.78 -8.47 -11.61
C ALA A 175 -5.40 -8.73 -12.29
N LEU A 176 -4.92 -7.78 -13.07
CA LEU A 176 -3.60 -7.82 -13.73
C LEU A 176 -2.49 -7.43 -12.75
N SER A 177 -1.37 -8.13 -12.81
CA SER A 177 -0.10 -7.81 -12.16
C SER A 177 1.02 -7.83 -13.19
N LEU A 178 1.93 -6.87 -13.11
CA LEU A 178 3.13 -6.79 -13.94
C LEU A 178 4.36 -6.99 -13.05
N ILE A 179 5.20 -7.94 -13.41
CA ILE A 179 6.45 -8.28 -12.71
C ILE A 179 7.65 -8.03 -13.62
N ASP A 180 8.80 -7.67 -13.03
CA ASP A 180 10.09 -7.51 -13.68
C ASP A 180 11.11 -8.45 -13.05
#